data_53144f086d5c1c8fd5f5333e47814822
#
_entry.id   53144f086d5c1c8fd5f5333e47814822
#
_cell.length_a   1.000
_cell.length_b   1.000
_cell.length_c   1.000
_cell.angle_alpha   90.00
_cell.angle_beta   90.00
_cell.angle_gamma   90.00
#
_symmetry.space_group_name_H-M   'P 1'
#
loop_
_entity.id
_entity.type
_entity.pdbx_description
1 polymer ?
#
loop_
_entity_poly.entity_id
_entity_poly.type
_entity_poly.pdbx_seq_one_letter_code
_entity_poly.pdbx_strand_id
1 'polypeptide(L)'
;NAGMPVFQQTPAWRALLENGLAERGGALLSITSGDPYAMAGIDPAKRAERRKASYRDCHAFYQGMDTGRVAWSIVGAASPKWAKAVFPQLPQQEAVQALWQAIFKAARADGPNPIAAWREHQKSFRTRIDWLNEQRFTALHYQNSIGTNITVGLPENHVWCGGGNELTDGRWQFCNMPTEEVYTSPDKDRVDGTVHSAMPLNHGGSLIDDFSITF
;
A
#
# COMPACT_ATOMS: atom_id res chain seq x y z
N ASN A 1 2.63 7.91 -26.88
CA ASN A 1 1.60 7.40 -27.81
C ASN A 1 1.81 5.92 -28.21
N ALA A 2 2.34 5.08 -27.30
CA ALA A 2 2.51 3.65 -27.57
C ALA A 2 1.15 2.94 -27.71
N GLY A 3 1.07 2.02 -28.67
CA GLY A 3 -0.11 1.16 -28.86
C GLY A 3 -0.27 0.13 -27.73
N MET A 4 -1.47 -0.45 -27.59
CA MET A 4 -1.80 -1.43 -26.57
C MET A 4 -0.80 -2.61 -26.45
N PRO A 5 -0.28 -3.18 -27.54
CA PRO A 5 0.65 -4.33 -27.46
C PRO A 5 1.89 -4.07 -26.60
N VAL A 6 2.36 -2.82 -26.52
CA VAL A 6 3.52 -2.46 -25.66
C VAL A 6 3.20 -2.63 -24.16
N PHE A 7 1.94 -2.50 -23.79
CA PHE A 7 1.49 -2.63 -22.40
C PHE A 7 1.15 -4.08 -22.01
N GLN A 8 1.00 -4.96 -22.99
CA GLN A 8 0.65 -6.37 -22.78
C GLN A 8 1.83 -7.27 -22.47
N GLN A 9 3.03 -6.71 -22.33
CA GLN A 9 4.25 -7.45 -22.00
C GLN A 9 5.17 -6.63 -21.09
N THR A 10 5.89 -7.31 -20.21
CA THR A 10 6.97 -6.71 -19.44
C THR A 10 8.28 -6.82 -20.23
N PRO A 11 9.10 -5.76 -20.27
CA PRO A 11 10.41 -5.88 -20.90
C PRO A 11 11.21 -7.04 -20.29
N ALA A 12 11.85 -7.86 -21.14
CA ALA A 12 12.54 -9.08 -20.71
C ALA A 12 13.59 -8.81 -19.62
N TRP A 13 14.34 -7.72 -19.75
CA TRP A 13 15.35 -7.35 -18.76
C TRP A 13 14.75 -7.11 -17.37
N ARG A 14 13.54 -6.53 -17.30
CA ARG A 14 12.85 -6.28 -16.04
C ARG A 14 12.35 -7.58 -15.41
N ALA A 15 11.73 -8.45 -16.21
CA ALA A 15 11.28 -9.76 -15.75
C ALA A 15 12.45 -10.61 -15.21
N LEU A 16 13.60 -10.62 -15.92
CA LEU A 16 14.82 -11.28 -15.47
C LEU A 16 15.36 -10.71 -14.17
N LEU A 17 15.37 -9.38 -14.02
CA LEU A 17 15.84 -8.72 -12.82
C LEU A 17 14.96 -9.06 -11.62
N GLU A 18 13.64 -8.86 -11.74
CA GLU A 18 12.69 -9.04 -10.65
C GLU A 18 12.56 -10.52 -10.25
N ASN A 19 12.40 -11.45 -11.20
CA ASN A 19 12.37 -12.88 -10.89
C ASN A 19 13.70 -13.38 -10.32
N GLY A 20 14.85 -12.94 -10.86
CA GLY A 20 16.16 -13.28 -10.33
C GLY A 20 16.43 -12.74 -8.93
N LEU A 21 15.74 -11.66 -8.51
CA LEU A 21 15.77 -11.18 -7.13
C LEU A 21 15.13 -12.22 -6.19
N ALA A 22 13.96 -12.75 -6.59
CA ALA A 22 13.27 -13.79 -5.83
C ALA A 22 14.08 -15.10 -5.73
N GLU A 23 14.71 -15.52 -6.82
CA GLU A 23 15.53 -16.73 -6.87
C GLU A 23 16.75 -16.67 -5.95
N ARG A 24 17.32 -15.47 -5.81
CA ARG A 24 18.55 -15.25 -4.98
C ARG A 24 18.27 -14.81 -3.54
N GLY A 25 17.00 -14.76 -3.11
CA GLY A 25 16.64 -14.26 -1.78
C GLY A 25 17.03 -12.78 -1.58
N GLY A 26 16.83 -11.97 -2.62
CA GLY A 26 17.17 -10.56 -2.59
C GLY A 26 16.16 -9.71 -1.83
N ALA A 27 16.41 -8.40 -1.78
CA ALA A 27 15.52 -7.42 -1.13
C ALA A 27 15.22 -6.26 -2.07
N LEU A 28 14.02 -5.68 -1.95
CA LEU A 28 13.57 -4.51 -2.70
C LEU A 28 13.25 -3.34 -1.78
N LEU A 29 13.86 -2.19 -2.00
CA LEU A 29 13.42 -0.92 -1.43
C LEU A 29 12.81 -0.06 -2.54
N SER A 30 11.53 0.22 -2.45
CA SER A 30 10.83 1.16 -3.33
C SER A 30 10.82 2.54 -2.72
N ILE A 31 11.41 3.52 -3.41
CA ILE A 31 11.40 4.92 -2.99
C ILE A 31 10.37 5.66 -3.85
N THR A 32 9.25 6.05 -3.25
CA THR A 32 8.20 6.82 -3.92
C THR A 32 8.48 8.32 -3.79
N SER A 33 8.68 8.98 -4.92
CA SER A 33 9.03 10.41 -5.00
C SER A 33 8.45 11.08 -6.25
N GLY A 34 7.39 10.50 -6.80
CA GLY A 34 6.85 10.90 -8.08
C GLY A 34 5.98 12.15 -8.05
N ASP A 35 5.67 12.64 -9.24
CA ASP A 35 4.60 13.58 -9.49
C ASP A 35 3.25 12.87 -9.25
N PRO A 36 2.39 13.31 -8.31
CA PRO A 36 1.08 12.68 -8.09
C PRO A 36 0.19 12.65 -9.35
N TYR A 37 0.45 13.54 -10.28
CA TYR A 37 -0.31 13.65 -11.54
C TYR A 37 0.42 13.06 -12.75
N ALA A 38 1.53 12.34 -12.55
CA ALA A 38 2.34 11.78 -13.65
C ALA A 38 1.56 10.86 -14.59
N MET A 39 0.49 10.25 -14.10
CA MET A 39 -0.37 9.35 -14.87
C MET A 39 -1.66 10.03 -15.36
N ALA A 40 -1.82 11.33 -15.14
CA ALA A 40 -2.97 12.06 -15.64
C ALA A 40 -3.02 12.03 -17.18
N GLY A 41 -4.19 11.72 -17.73
CA GLY A 41 -4.38 11.59 -19.19
C GLY A 41 -3.86 10.28 -19.80
N ILE A 42 -3.28 9.39 -19.00
CA ILE A 42 -2.94 8.03 -19.48
C ILE A 42 -4.18 7.15 -19.44
N ASP A 43 -4.50 6.50 -20.55
CA ASP A 43 -5.61 5.57 -20.68
C ASP A 43 -5.58 4.50 -19.57
N PRO A 44 -6.63 4.40 -18.73
CA PRO A 44 -6.70 3.41 -17.67
C PRO A 44 -6.57 1.96 -18.14
N ALA A 45 -7.05 1.64 -19.35
CA ALA A 45 -6.94 0.31 -19.93
C ALA A 45 -5.46 -0.07 -20.18
N LYS A 46 -4.64 0.86 -20.67
CA LYS A 46 -3.19 0.63 -20.83
C LYS A 46 -2.49 0.35 -19.50
N ARG A 47 -2.88 1.07 -18.44
CA ARG A 47 -2.34 0.86 -17.10
C ARG A 47 -2.74 -0.49 -16.52
N ALA A 48 -4.00 -0.88 -16.73
CA ALA A 48 -4.50 -2.19 -16.30
C ALA A 48 -3.77 -3.33 -17.00
N GLU A 49 -3.60 -3.26 -18.32
CA GLU A 49 -2.86 -4.26 -19.12
C GLU A 49 -1.38 -4.33 -18.69
N ARG A 50 -0.74 -3.19 -18.44
CA ARG A 50 0.64 -3.16 -17.93
C ARG A 50 0.76 -3.87 -16.59
N ARG A 51 -0.18 -3.67 -15.68
CA ARG A 51 -0.19 -4.32 -14.37
C ARG A 51 -0.37 -5.84 -14.52
N LYS A 52 -1.34 -6.28 -15.34
CA LYS A 52 -1.55 -7.72 -15.65
C LYS A 52 -0.28 -8.36 -16.21
N ALA A 53 0.36 -7.70 -17.18
CA ALA A 53 1.61 -8.17 -17.76
C ALA A 53 2.72 -8.30 -16.72
N SER A 54 2.87 -7.30 -15.83
CA SER A 54 3.87 -7.33 -14.76
C SER A 54 3.64 -8.51 -13.81
N TYR A 55 2.42 -8.74 -13.34
CA TYR A 55 2.10 -9.88 -12.47
C TYR A 55 2.36 -11.23 -13.14
N ARG A 56 2.02 -11.37 -14.42
CA ARG A 56 2.26 -12.60 -15.19
C ARG A 56 3.74 -12.84 -15.42
N ASP A 57 4.46 -11.84 -15.91
CA ASP A 57 5.84 -11.99 -16.38
C ASP A 57 6.86 -11.97 -15.24
N CYS A 58 6.50 -11.32 -14.10
CA CYS A 58 7.32 -11.26 -12.86
C CYS A 58 6.71 -12.13 -11.75
N HIS A 59 6.06 -13.23 -12.08
CA HIS A 59 5.31 -14.06 -11.13
C HIS A 59 6.15 -14.55 -9.96
N ALA A 60 7.39 -15.01 -10.19
CA ALA A 60 8.27 -15.50 -9.11
C ALA A 60 8.62 -14.38 -8.11
N PHE A 61 8.77 -13.15 -8.59
CA PHE A 61 9.01 -11.98 -7.75
C PHE A 61 7.81 -11.66 -6.86
N TYR A 62 6.61 -11.52 -7.43
CA TYR A 62 5.40 -11.24 -6.64
C TYR A 62 5.09 -12.35 -5.65
N GLN A 63 5.16 -13.60 -6.08
CA GLN A 63 5.02 -14.76 -5.18
C GLN A 63 6.07 -14.74 -4.06
N GLY A 64 7.31 -14.34 -4.38
CA GLY A 64 8.38 -14.21 -3.37
C GLY A 64 8.08 -13.15 -2.32
N MET A 65 7.46 -12.02 -2.73
CA MET A 65 6.99 -10.98 -1.78
C MET A 65 5.83 -11.49 -0.92
N ASP A 66 4.82 -12.11 -1.53
CA ASP A 66 3.62 -12.60 -0.84
C ASP A 66 3.94 -13.71 0.18
N THR A 67 4.94 -14.55 -0.12
CA THR A 67 5.37 -15.66 0.76
C THR A 67 6.49 -15.30 1.73
N GLY A 68 6.97 -14.06 1.73
CA GLY A 68 8.06 -13.62 2.61
C GLY A 68 9.46 -14.14 2.23
N ARG A 69 9.65 -14.65 1.01
CA ARG A 69 10.99 -15.02 0.49
C ARG A 69 11.79 -13.83 0.00
N VAL A 70 11.11 -12.79 -0.47
CA VAL A 70 11.71 -11.51 -0.89
C VAL A 70 11.38 -10.47 0.17
N ALA A 71 12.40 -9.92 0.80
CA ALA A 71 12.22 -8.78 1.68
C ALA A 71 11.90 -7.53 0.85
N TRP A 72 10.94 -6.72 1.30
CA TRP A 72 10.61 -5.49 0.61
C TRP A 72 10.10 -4.42 1.55
N SER A 73 10.32 -3.17 1.17
CA SER A 73 9.73 -2.02 1.86
C SER A 73 9.49 -0.87 0.89
N ILE A 74 8.51 -0.04 1.22
CA ILE A 74 8.19 1.18 0.48
C ILE A 74 8.38 2.36 1.42
N VAL A 75 9.11 3.38 0.94
CA VAL A 75 9.33 4.63 1.67
C VAL A 75 9.04 5.83 0.77
N GLY A 76 8.62 6.93 1.37
CA GLY A 76 8.44 8.21 0.67
C GLY A 76 9.72 9.04 0.66
N ALA A 77 9.96 9.77 -0.44
CA ALA A 77 10.98 10.81 -0.50
C ALA A 77 10.39 12.08 -1.13
N ALA A 78 10.66 13.24 -0.53
CA ALA A 78 10.11 14.49 -1.03
C ALA A 78 10.66 14.86 -2.41
N SER A 79 9.77 15.22 -3.34
CA SER A 79 10.12 15.82 -4.63
C SER A 79 9.43 17.16 -4.82
N PRO A 80 9.96 18.04 -5.68
CA PRO A 80 9.36 19.35 -5.92
C PRO A 80 7.90 19.31 -6.35
N LYS A 81 7.54 18.39 -7.24
CA LYS A 81 6.16 18.27 -7.75
C LYS A 81 5.20 17.75 -6.69
N TRP A 82 5.60 16.73 -5.94
CA TRP A 82 4.81 16.21 -4.83
C TRP A 82 4.65 17.26 -3.74
N ALA A 83 5.74 17.93 -3.37
CA ALA A 83 5.73 19.00 -2.37
C ALA A 83 4.77 20.14 -2.74
N LYS A 84 4.77 20.58 -4.00
CA LYS A 84 3.85 21.62 -4.48
C LYS A 84 2.40 21.16 -4.55
N ALA A 85 2.14 19.86 -4.75
CA ALA A 85 0.79 19.32 -4.68
C ALA A 85 0.24 19.31 -3.23
N VAL A 86 1.10 19.06 -2.24
CA VAL A 86 0.71 19.03 -0.81
C VAL A 86 0.69 20.44 -0.20
N PHE A 87 1.65 21.26 -0.54
CA PHE A 87 1.83 22.64 0.00
C PHE A 87 1.85 23.67 -1.14
N PRO A 88 0.70 23.86 -1.84
CA PRO A 88 0.65 24.74 -3.03
C PRO A 88 0.96 26.21 -2.70
N GLN A 89 0.72 26.66 -1.47
CA GLN A 89 0.92 28.02 -1.00
C GLN A 89 2.39 28.37 -0.69
N LEU A 90 3.27 27.36 -0.47
CA LEU A 90 4.66 27.62 -0.11
C LEU A 90 5.54 27.80 -1.36
N PRO A 91 6.64 28.59 -1.30
CA PRO A 91 7.71 28.52 -2.28
C PRO A 91 8.24 27.10 -2.43
N GLN A 92 8.71 26.72 -3.63
CA GLN A 92 9.06 25.33 -3.94
C GLN A 92 10.06 24.72 -2.94
N GLN A 93 11.09 25.45 -2.56
CA GLN A 93 12.11 24.96 -1.64
C GLN A 93 11.55 24.72 -0.24
N GLU A 94 10.72 25.65 0.26
CA GLU A 94 10.04 25.52 1.54
C GLU A 94 9.03 24.38 1.53
N ALA A 95 8.29 24.20 0.43
CA ALA A 95 7.35 23.09 0.25
C ALA A 95 8.09 21.73 0.34
N VAL A 96 9.27 21.61 -0.28
CA VAL A 96 10.09 20.39 -0.21
C VAL A 96 10.55 20.11 1.21
N GLN A 97 10.99 21.13 1.94
CA GLN A 97 11.39 20.99 3.35
C GLN A 97 10.20 20.58 4.23
N ALA A 98 9.03 21.24 4.03
CA ALA A 98 7.81 20.90 4.75
C ALA A 98 7.36 19.45 4.48
N LEU A 99 7.47 19.00 3.23
CA LEU A 99 7.15 17.62 2.86
C LEU A 99 8.11 16.62 3.51
N TRP A 100 9.41 16.89 3.57
CA TRP A 100 10.36 16.06 4.30
C TRP A 100 10.01 15.94 5.78
N GLN A 101 9.66 17.05 6.44
CA GLN A 101 9.23 17.03 7.85
C GLN A 101 7.97 16.18 8.03
N ALA A 102 7.00 16.31 7.13
CA ALA A 102 5.78 15.50 7.17
C ALA A 102 6.07 14.00 6.98
N ILE A 103 6.96 13.64 6.04
CA ILE A 103 7.40 12.26 5.80
C ILE A 103 8.11 11.70 7.03
N PHE A 104 9.07 12.43 7.62
CA PHE A 104 9.78 11.97 8.81
C PHE A 104 8.85 11.77 10.00
N LYS A 105 7.92 12.71 10.21
CA LYS A 105 6.92 12.60 11.27
C LYS A 105 6.01 11.38 11.05
N ALA A 106 5.47 11.21 9.84
CA ALA A 106 4.60 10.07 9.52
C ALA A 106 5.36 8.73 9.66
N ALA A 107 6.61 8.68 9.21
CA ALA A 107 7.47 7.51 9.31
C ALA A 107 8.12 7.33 10.69
N ARG A 108 7.78 8.15 11.71
CA ARG A 108 8.40 8.11 13.05
C ARG A 108 9.92 8.22 13.03
N ALA A 109 10.44 9.00 12.08
CA ALA A 109 11.87 9.20 11.86
C ALA A 109 12.35 10.59 12.35
N ASP A 110 11.47 11.41 12.89
CA ASP A 110 11.74 12.76 13.39
C ASP A 110 12.23 12.82 14.85
N GLY A 111 12.17 11.69 15.57
CA GLY A 111 12.62 11.59 16.94
C GLY A 111 14.09 11.16 17.08
N PRO A 112 14.61 11.18 18.33
CA PRO A 112 16.02 10.87 18.61
C PRO A 112 16.38 9.39 18.37
N ASN A 113 15.40 8.50 18.37
CA ASN A 113 15.61 7.07 18.17
C ASN A 113 14.47 6.43 17.36
N PRO A 114 14.50 6.54 16.02
CA PRO A 114 13.47 5.97 15.15
C PRO A 114 13.31 4.44 15.30
N ILE A 115 14.41 3.72 15.58
CA ILE A 115 14.35 2.27 15.77
C ILE A 115 13.51 1.91 17.00
N ALA A 116 13.70 2.62 18.10
CA ALA A 116 12.90 2.41 19.30
C ALA A 116 11.43 2.77 19.07
N ALA A 117 11.15 3.86 18.36
CA ALA A 117 9.79 4.26 18.00
C ALA A 117 9.07 3.18 17.15
N TRP A 118 9.74 2.58 16.18
CA TRP A 118 9.18 1.49 15.38
C TRP A 118 9.01 0.19 16.17
N ARG A 119 9.89 -0.14 17.10
CA ARG A 119 9.73 -1.29 18.01
C ARG A 119 8.50 -1.13 18.91
N GLU A 120 8.26 0.07 19.43
CA GLU A 120 7.08 0.35 20.23
C GLU A 120 5.80 0.32 19.39
N HIS A 121 5.85 0.85 18.17
CA HIS A 121 4.75 0.76 17.21
C HIS A 121 4.41 -0.70 16.88
N GLN A 122 5.40 -1.55 16.68
CA GLN A 122 5.20 -2.99 16.47
C GLN A 122 4.48 -3.66 17.64
N LYS A 123 4.84 -3.31 18.88
CA LYS A 123 4.13 -3.84 20.07
C LYS A 123 2.66 -3.41 20.08
N SER A 124 2.38 -2.16 19.73
CA SER A 124 1.01 -1.63 19.61
C SER A 124 0.18 -2.40 18.58
N PHE A 125 0.77 -2.79 17.44
CA PHE A 125 0.12 -3.67 16.47
C PHE A 125 -0.17 -5.05 17.05
N ARG A 126 0.80 -5.69 17.68
CA ARG A 126 0.62 -7.02 18.28
C ARG A 126 -0.53 -7.04 19.26
N THR A 127 -0.59 -6.08 20.19
CA THR A 127 -1.70 -5.98 21.15
C THR A 127 -3.07 -5.92 20.47
N ARG A 128 -3.20 -5.14 19.39
CA ARG A 128 -4.47 -5.03 18.65
C ARG A 128 -4.79 -6.31 17.88
N ILE A 129 -3.81 -6.89 17.22
CA ILE A 129 -3.94 -8.11 16.42
C ILE A 129 -4.33 -9.29 17.32
N ASP A 130 -3.65 -9.46 18.45
CA ASP A 130 -3.94 -10.53 19.41
C ASP A 130 -5.38 -10.40 19.92
N TRP A 131 -5.78 -9.19 20.34
CA TRP A 131 -7.16 -8.93 20.77
C TRP A 131 -8.18 -9.23 19.67
N LEU A 132 -7.97 -8.77 18.44
CA LEU A 132 -8.88 -9.03 17.32
C LEU A 132 -8.99 -10.52 16.99
N ASN A 133 -7.88 -11.27 17.07
CA ASN A 133 -7.87 -12.71 16.85
C ASN A 133 -8.59 -13.48 17.98
N GLU A 134 -8.54 -12.97 19.21
CA GLU A 134 -9.26 -13.54 20.36
C GLU A 134 -10.78 -13.34 20.25
N GLN A 135 -11.23 -12.20 19.73
CA GLN A 135 -12.67 -11.87 19.66
C GLN A 135 -13.47 -12.76 18.71
N ARG A 136 -12.84 -13.32 17.68
CA ARG A 136 -13.50 -14.19 16.67
C ARG A 136 -14.77 -13.57 16.08
N PHE A 137 -14.71 -12.29 15.71
CA PHE A 137 -15.83 -11.61 15.09
C PHE A 137 -16.30 -12.32 13.82
N THR A 138 -17.61 -12.43 13.63
CA THR A 138 -18.19 -13.03 12.42
C THR A 138 -18.45 -12.03 11.31
N ALA A 139 -18.49 -10.74 11.64
CA ALA A 139 -18.67 -9.62 10.72
C ALA A 139 -18.21 -8.31 11.35
N LEU A 140 -17.98 -7.32 10.51
CA LEU A 140 -17.75 -5.92 10.88
C LEU A 140 -18.88 -5.06 10.31
N HIS A 141 -19.42 -4.15 11.11
CA HIS A 141 -20.37 -3.17 10.66
C HIS A 141 -19.78 -1.77 10.72
N TYR A 142 -19.80 -1.07 9.60
CA TYR A 142 -19.31 0.31 9.48
C TYR A 142 -20.47 1.24 9.21
N GLN A 143 -20.57 2.29 10.01
CA GLN A 143 -21.55 3.35 9.84
C GLN A 143 -20.91 4.71 10.13
N ASN A 144 -21.27 5.73 9.33
CA ASN A 144 -20.82 7.11 9.55
C ASN A 144 -21.86 8.13 9.06
N SER A 145 -21.62 9.41 9.35
CA SER A 145 -22.52 10.52 9.03
C SER A 145 -22.57 10.91 7.55
N ILE A 146 -21.62 10.44 6.72
CA ILE A 146 -21.60 10.73 5.29
C ILE A 146 -22.33 9.67 4.44
N GLY A 147 -23.02 8.72 5.10
CA GLY A 147 -23.90 7.76 4.43
C GLY A 147 -23.32 6.34 4.29
N THR A 148 -22.08 6.09 4.74
CA THR A 148 -21.59 4.71 4.81
C THR A 148 -22.46 3.92 5.80
N ASN A 149 -22.97 2.78 5.32
CA ASN A 149 -23.68 1.78 6.13
C ASN A 149 -23.47 0.43 5.46
N ILE A 150 -22.50 -0.35 5.96
CA ILE A 150 -22.10 -1.61 5.34
C ILE A 150 -21.74 -2.65 6.39
N THR A 151 -22.14 -3.88 6.15
CA THR A 151 -21.71 -5.06 6.91
C THR A 151 -20.80 -5.92 6.05
N VAL A 152 -19.63 -6.26 6.58
CA VAL A 152 -18.63 -7.11 5.93
C VAL A 152 -18.46 -8.38 6.74
N GLY A 153 -18.89 -9.51 6.19
CA GLY A 153 -18.73 -10.84 6.80
C GLY A 153 -17.27 -11.26 6.84
N LEU A 154 -16.90 -12.02 7.86
CA LEU A 154 -15.58 -12.61 8.03
C LEU A 154 -15.66 -14.14 7.95
N PRO A 155 -14.75 -14.82 7.24
CA PRO A 155 -14.64 -16.27 7.26
C PRO A 155 -14.39 -16.80 8.68
N GLU A 156 -14.83 -18.01 8.99
CA GLU A 156 -14.66 -18.62 10.32
C GLU A 156 -13.19 -18.71 10.73
N ASN A 157 -12.31 -18.97 9.77
CA ASN A 157 -10.87 -19.12 9.98
C ASN A 157 -10.05 -17.87 9.62
N HIS A 158 -10.69 -16.68 9.59
CA HIS A 158 -9.95 -15.44 9.34
C HIS A 158 -8.88 -15.20 10.41
N VAL A 159 -7.79 -14.59 9.98
CA VAL A 159 -6.67 -14.17 10.84
C VAL A 159 -6.39 -12.69 10.61
N TRP A 160 -6.32 -11.94 11.69
CA TRP A 160 -5.89 -10.54 11.66
C TRP A 160 -4.38 -10.44 11.59
N CYS A 161 -3.90 -9.59 10.71
CA CYS A 161 -2.49 -9.28 10.47
C CYS A 161 -2.26 -7.76 10.47
N GLY A 162 -1.02 -7.32 10.51
CA GLY A 162 -0.66 -5.92 10.37
C GLY A 162 0.71 -5.59 10.94
N GLY A 163 1.15 -4.36 10.74
CA GLY A 163 2.41 -3.86 11.25
C GLY A 163 3.67 -4.52 10.69
N GLY A 164 3.58 -5.17 9.55
CA GLY A 164 4.65 -5.94 8.93
C GLY A 164 4.42 -7.45 8.95
N ASN A 165 5.41 -8.21 8.54
CA ASN A 165 5.36 -9.68 8.50
C ASN A 165 6.74 -10.30 8.76
N GLU A 166 6.72 -11.56 9.13
CA GLU A 166 7.92 -12.38 9.26
C GLU A 166 8.30 -12.95 7.89
N LEU A 167 9.57 -12.88 7.57
CA LEU A 167 10.15 -13.50 6.38
C LEU A 167 10.39 -15.00 6.63
N THR A 168 10.59 -15.76 5.55
CA THR A 168 10.86 -17.21 5.64
C THR A 168 12.15 -17.57 6.40
N ASP A 169 13.04 -16.61 6.61
CA ASP A 169 14.27 -16.76 7.39
C ASP A 169 14.15 -16.28 8.85
N GLY A 170 12.93 -15.97 9.31
CA GLY A 170 12.65 -15.52 10.68
C GLY A 170 12.89 -14.03 10.94
N ARG A 171 13.37 -13.27 9.97
CA ARG A 171 13.50 -11.82 10.13
C ARG A 171 12.14 -11.14 10.02
N TRP A 172 11.92 -10.12 10.83
CA TRP A 172 10.74 -9.26 10.72
C TRP A 172 10.98 -8.09 9.77
N GLN A 173 10.00 -7.75 8.95
CA GLN A 173 10.04 -6.57 8.10
C GLN A 173 8.80 -5.69 8.23
N PHE A 174 8.97 -4.40 7.99
CA PHE A 174 7.89 -3.46 7.74
C PHE A 174 7.80 -3.19 6.23
N CYS A 175 6.69 -3.58 5.62
CA CYS A 175 6.49 -3.45 4.18
C CYS A 175 6.24 -2.01 3.74
N ASN A 176 5.57 -1.22 4.59
CA ASN A 176 5.26 0.18 4.32
C ASN A 176 5.77 1.06 5.46
N MET A 177 6.42 2.16 5.11
CA MET A 177 6.87 3.17 6.07
C MET A 177 6.31 4.55 5.67
N PRO A 178 5.20 4.99 6.29
CA PRO A 178 4.52 4.41 7.47
C PRO A 178 3.56 3.27 7.15
N THR A 179 3.15 2.54 8.19
CA THR A 179 2.01 1.64 8.22
C THR A 179 1.21 1.84 9.50
N GLU A 180 -0.12 1.88 9.40
CA GLU A 180 -1.06 2.08 10.51
C GLU A 180 -2.20 1.07 10.49
N GLU A 181 -2.17 0.12 9.56
CA GLU A 181 -3.27 -0.79 9.30
C GLU A 181 -3.15 -2.12 10.02
N VAL A 182 -4.29 -2.62 10.50
CA VAL A 182 -4.53 -4.04 10.78
C VAL A 182 -5.60 -4.51 9.80
N TYR A 183 -5.45 -5.71 9.27
CA TYR A 183 -6.31 -6.21 8.19
C TYR A 183 -6.56 -7.70 8.33
N THR A 184 -7.64 -8.15 7.68
CA THR A 184 -7.96 -9.56 7.49
C THR A 184 -8.67 -9.74 6.14
N SER A 185 -8.86 -10.97 5.70
CA SER A 185 -9.60 -11.25 4.47
C SER A 185 -11.09 -11.26 4.76
N PRO A 186 -11.92 -10.50 4.00
CA PRO A 186 -13.37 -10.57 4.11
C PRO A 186 -13.92 -11.83 3.42
N ASP A 187 -15.15 -12.20 3.77
CA ASP A 187 -15.95 -13.16 3.02
C ASP A 187 -16.63 -12.41 1.86
N LYS A 188 -16.20 -12.69 0.62
CA LYS A 188 -16.69 -12.01 -0.57
C LYS A 188 -18.19 -12.16 -0.84
N ASP A 189 -18.81 -13.22 -0.31
CA ASP A 189 -20.22 -13.55 -0.51
C ASP A 189 -21.11 -13.02 0.65
N ARG A 190 -20.50 -12.32 1.62
CA ARG A 190 -21.17 -11.78 2.82
C ARG A 190 -20.86 -10.31 3.03
N VAL A 191 -20.97 -9.53 1.97
CA VAL A 191 -20.84 -8.07 2.01
C VAL A 191 -22.17 -7.48 1.57
N ASP A 192 -22.75 -6.59 2.40
CA ASP A 192 -24.04 -5.94 2.11
C ASP A 192 -24.01 -4.50 2.62
N GLY A 193 -24.46 -3.58 1.77
CA GLY A 193 -24.58 -2.18 2.09
C GLY A 193 -23.82 -1.24 1.16
N THR A 194 -23.64 0.00 1.61
CA THR A 194 -23.01 1.07 0.81
C THR A 194 -21.87 1.73 1.57
N VAL A 195 -20.78 2.00 0.86
CA VAL A 195 -19.64 2.80 1.31
C VAL A 195 -19.62 4.12 0.55
N HIS A 196 -19.47 5.23 1.26
CA HIS A 196 -19.19 6.54 0.67
C HIS A 196 -17.74 6.93 0.95
N SER A 197 -17.07 7.50 -0.06
CA SER A 197 -15.70 7.99 0.11
C SER A 197 -15.68 9.20 1.04
N ALA A 198 -14.77 9.19 2.00
CA ALA A 198 -14.50 10.34 2.88
C ALA A 198 -13.31 11.18 2.36
N MET A 199 -12.51 10.61 1.48
CA MET A 199 -11.30 11.19 0.91
C MET A 199 -11.14 10.73 -0.53
N PRO A 200 -10.46 11.52 -1.38
CA PRO A 200 -10.14 11.09 -2.74
C PRO A 200 -9.33 9.80 -2.76
N LEU A 201 -9.67 8.90 -3.68
CA LEU A 201 -8.95 7.65 -3.93
C LEU A 201 -8.01 7.80 -5.13
N ASN A 202 -6.73 7.54 -4.94
CA ASN A 202 -5.81 7.35 -6.05
C ASN A 202 -5.86 5.88 -6.51
N HIS A 203 -6.66 5.61 -7.55
CA HIS A 203 -6.77 4.27 -8.14
C HIS A 203 -6.02 4.20 -9.49
N GLY A 204 -4.93 3.43 -9.50
CA GLY A 204 -4.11 3.24 -10.70
C GLY A 204 -3.54 4.55 -11.29
N GLY A 205 -3.26 5.56 -10.47
CA GLY A 205 -2.76 6.88 -10.86
C GLY A 205 -3.84 7.84 -11.39
N SER A 206 -5.12 7.52 -11.20
CA SER A 206 -6.24 8.44 -11.38
C SER A 206 -6.84 8.80 -10.03
N LEU A 207 -7.09 10.07 -9.81
CA LEU A 207 -7.82 10.54 -8.64
C LEU A 207 -9.32 10.36 -8.91
N ILE A 208 -9.99 9.61 -8.04
CA ILE A 208 -11.44 9.44 -8.01
C ILE A 208 -11.93 10.10 -6.72
N ASP A 209 -12.87 11.02 -6.85
CA ASP A 209 -13.40 11.77 -5.71
C ASP A 209 -14.92 11.63 -5.65
N ASP A 210 -15.49 11.80 -4.45
CA ASP A 210 -16.93 11.81 -4.21
C ASP A 210 -17.66 10.60 -4.86
N PHE A 211 -17.26 9.40 -4.48
CA PHE A 211 -17.86 8.18 -5.02
C PHE A 211 -18.50 7.32 -3.92
N SER A 212 -19.44 6.48 -4.32
CA SER A 212 -20.00 5.42 -3.49
C SER A 212 -19.94 4.07 -4.19
N ILE A 213 -19.87 3.01 -3.39
CA ILE A 213 -19.91 1.62 -3.85
C ILE A 213 -20.99 0.91 -3.06
N THR A 214 -21.90 0.23 -3.77
CA THR A 214 -22.93 -0.62 -3.17
C THR A 214 -22.63 -2.08 -3.51
N PHE A 215 -22.79 -2.95 -2.53
CA PHE A 215 -22.56 -4.39 -2.60
C PHE A 215 -23.86 -5.14 -2.43
#